data_c8746cf0f527598a2f8c1048bf09d547
#
_entry.id   c8746cf0f527598a2f8c1048bf09d547
#
_cell.length_a   1.000
_cell.length_b   1.000
_cell.length_c   1.000
_cell.angle_alpha   90.00
_cell.angle_beta   90.00
_cell.angle_gamma   90.00
#
_symmetry.space_group_name_H-M   'P 1'
#
loop_
_entity.id
_entity.type
_entity.pdbx_description
1 polymer ?
#
loop_
_entity_poly.entity_id
_entity_poly.type
_entity_poly.pdbx_seq_one_letter_code
_entity_poly.pdbx_strand_id
1 'polypeptide(L)'
;MILIQTTEQAAVQLAGDSLLSHLGGLEAWLRPLLHWVAYGFSETSLMGLLVIALVTTHITIAAVTIFLHRCQAHRSLDLHPLISHFFRFWLWLNTGMVTKEWAAIHRKHHAKCETEEDPHSPVTRGLETVLFRGVELYRIEALNQETMERYGHGTPDDWIERVLYTGHSYLGVYLLLVIDLFLFGAMGLAMFAIQTGWIPFFAAGVINGVGHAKGYRNFDSTDKSANLSPWGILIGGEELHNNHHTFPASARLSYKWWEFDIGWMYIQIMAFFGLAKVRRVSQRPKFQLPCEQIDKRALQAVIANRYDMMSAYARSIREAKRAKAEDALHTLTSMRSELASLWERSSLSVEQLVQQLEDWCRRAEASGVSALQELSLRARSYA
;
A
#
# COMPACT_ATOMS: atom_id res chain seq x y z
N MET A 1 49.66 39.45 -58.74
CA MET A 1 49.40 38.35 -57.81
C MET A 1 48.94 38.79 -56.41
N ILE A 2 49.45 39.90 -55.87
CA ILE A 2 49.09 40.41 -54.52
C ILE A 2 47.65 40.98 -54.44
N LEU A 3 47.16 41.64 -55.51
CA LEU A 3 45.82 42.26 -55.55
C LEU A 3 44.65 41.24 -55.62
N ILE A 4 44.84 40.01 -56.14
CA ILE A 4 43.81 38.95 -56.24
C ILE A 4 43.64 38.28 -54.88
N GLN A 5 44.72 38.09 -54.12
CA GLN A 5 44.65 37.50 -52.77
C GLN A 5 43.91 38.38 -51.78
N THR A 6 43.95 39.69 -51.88
CA THR A 6 43.25 40.64 -50.99
C THR A 6 41.76 40.71 -51.28
N THR A 7 41.33 40.53 -52.54
CA THR A 7 39.90 40.51 -52.90
C THR A 7 39.21 39.19 -52.51
N GLU A 8 39.90 38.05 -52.63
CA GLU A 8 39.35 36.76 -52.15
C GLU A 8 39.23 36.73 -50.63
N GLN A 9 40.23 37.21 -49.91
CA GLN A 9 40.15 37.29 -48.44
C GLN A 9 39.02 38.21 -47.96
N ALA A 10 38.84 39.37 -48.61
CA ALA A 10 37.73 40.26 -48.29
C ALA A 10 36.36 39.69 -48.62
N ALA A 11 36.23 38.92 -49.71
CA ALA A 11 34.99 38.24 -50.07
C ALA A 11 34.61 37.08 -49.08
N VAL A 12 35.63 36.35 -48.64
CA VAL A 12 35.41 35.26 -47.61
C VAL A 12 35.04 35.85 -46.27
N GLN A 13 35.67 37.04 -45.92
CA GLN A 13 35.32 37.66 -44.64
C GLN A 13 33.94 38.30 -44.68
N LEU A 14 33.50 38.93 -45.76
CA LEU A 14 32.16 39.44 -45.97
C LEU A 14 31.12 38.34 -46.00
N ALA A 15 31.41 37.21 -46.61
CA ALA A 15 30.54 36.05 -46.58
C ALA A 15 30.43 35.43 -45.17
N GLY A 16 31.55 35.40 -44.42
CA GLY A 16 31.59 34.96 -43.03
C GLY A 16 30.77 35.86 -42.10
N ASP A 17 30.94 37.16 -42.24
CA ASP A 17 30.21 38.14 -41.45
C ASP A 17 28.72 38.18 -41.78
N SER A 18 28.35 37.96 -43.06
CA SER A 18 26.95 37.80 -43.46
C SER A 18 26.33 36.51 -42.91
N LEU A 19 27.07 35.41 -42.95
CA LEU A 19 26.61 34.14 -42.39
C LEU A 19 26.45 34.24 -40.86
N LEU A 20 27.39 34.83 -40.16
CA LEU A 20 27.34 35.05 -38.72
C LEU A 20 26.19 36.01 -38.34
N SER A 21 25.88 37.02 -39.15
CA SER A 21 24.74 37.89 -38.91
C SER A 21 23.40 37.18 -39.12
N HIS A 22 23.30 36.29 -40.10
CA HIS A 22 22.12 35.45 -40.32
C HIS A 22 21.97 34.41 -39.20
N LEU A 23 23.06 33.79 -38.76
CA LEU A 23 23.06 32.86 -37.62
C LEU A 23 22.68 33.57 -36.32
N GLY A 24 23.19 34.77 -36.08
CA GLY A 24 22.84 35.61 -34.92
C GLY A 24 21.37 36.06 -34.96
N GLY A 25 20.83 36.35 -36.14
CA GLY A 25 19.39 36.62 -36.31
C GLY A 25 18.52 35.41 -36.04
N LEU A 26 18.91 34.23 -36.52
CA LEU A 26 18.20 32.98 -36.28
C LEU A 26 18.29 32.58 -34.79
N GLU A 27 19.46 32.74 -34.18
CA GLU A 27 19.64 32.48 -32.74
C GLU A 27 18.76 33.39 -31.88
N ALA A 28 18.66 34.68 -32.19
CA ALA A 28 17.81 35.62 -31.49
C ALA A 28 16.31 35.24 -31.59
N TRP A 29 15.89 34.70 -32.72
CA TRP A 29 14.51 34.21 -32.95
C TRP A 29 14.23 32.90 -32.20
N LEU A 30 15.18 31.98 -32.17
CA LEU A 30 15.05 30.70 -31.53
C LEU A 30 15.29 30.76 -30.00
N ARG A 31 15.97 31.75 -29.49
CA ARG A 31 16.32 31.86 -28.07
C ARG A 31 15.14 31.76 -27.13
N PRO A 32 13.98 32.43 -27.33
CA PRO A 32 12.80 32.26 -26.45
C PRO A 32 12.25 30.84 -26.48
N LEU A 33 12.23 30.21 -27.66
CA LEU A 33 11.76 28.81 -27.80
C LEU A 33 12.74 27.85 -27.11
N LEU A 34 14.05 28.00 -27.33
CA LEU A 34 15.06 27.16 -26.68
C LEU A 34 15.07 27.33 -25.17
N HIS A 35 14.86 28.55 -24.69
CA HIS A 35 14.75 28.85 -23.26
C HIS A 35 13.51 28.15 -22.67
N TRP A 36 12.34 28.25 -23.32
CA TRP A 36 11.14 27.58 -22.89
C TRP A 36 11.28 26.05 -22.93
N VAL A 37 11.88 25.48 -23.96
CA VAL A 37 12.16 24.05 -24.04
C VAL A 37 13.09 23.60 -22.89
N ALA A 38 14.07 24.41 -22.52
CA ALA A 38 15.00 24.09 -21.44
C ALA A 38 14.37 24.19 -20.04
N TYR A 39 13.63 25.28 -19.76
CA TYR A 39 13.21 25.67 -18.41
C TYR A 39 11.68 25.65 -18.20
N GLY A 40 10.90 25.55 -19.26
CA GLY A 40 9.44 25.61 -19.20
C GLY A 40 8.92 27.02 -18.90
N PHE A 41 7.62 27.09 -18.65
CA PHE A 41 6.92 28.33 -18.31
C PHE A 41 7.25 28.84 -16.90
N SER A 42 7.49 27.91 -15.94
CA SER A 42 7.64 28.27 -14.53
C SER A 42 9.07 28.63 -14.11
N GLU A 43 10.05 28.35 -14.96
CA GLU A 43 11.50 28.57 -14.67
C GLU A 43 11.90 28.07 -13.26
N THR A 44 11.35 26.94 -12.87
CA THR A 44 11.49 26.43 -11.50
C THR A 44 12.91 25.95 -11.24
N SER A 45 13.49 26.36 -10.11
CA SER A 45 14.80 25.90 -9.67
C SER A 45 14.81 24.39 -9.39
N LEU A 46 15.99 23.75 -9.44
CA LEU A 46 16.13 22.32 -9.14
C LEU A 46 15.56 21.96 -7.74
N MET A 47 15.76 22.81 -6.74
CA MET A 47 15.16 22.61 -5.40
C MET A 47 13.64 22.72 -5.47
N GLY A 48 13.10 23.66 -6.24
CA GLY A 48 11.66 23.79 -6.47
C GLY A 48 11.07 22.54 -7.14
N LEU A 49 11.73 22.02 -8.18
CA LEU A 49 11.34 20.77 -8.84
C LEU A 49 11.32 19.59 -7.86
N LEU A 50 12.36 19.47 -7.02
CA LEU A 50 12.41 18.42 -5.99
C LEU A 50 11.24 18.54 -5.02
N VAL A 51 10.95 19.73 -4.53
CA VAL A 51 9.81 19.97 -3.61
C VAL A 51 8.49 19.63 -4.29
N ILE A 52 8.28 20.06 -5.53
CA ILE A 52 7.06 19.76 -6.30
C ILE A 52 6.93 18.25 -6.51
N ALA A 53 8.00 17.54 -6.89
CA ALA A 53 8.00 16.09 -7.05
C ALA A 53 7.60 15.38 -5.76
N LEU A 54 8.19 15.77 -4.62
CA LEU A 54 7.86 15.20 -3.32
C LEU A 54 6.41 15.47 -2.90
N VAL A 55 5.91 16.68 -3.12
CA VAL A 55 4.51 17.02 -2.77
C VAL A 55 3.53 16.27 -3.66
N THR A 56 3.73 16.27 -4.97
CA THR A 56 2.81 15.61 -5.91
C THR A 56 2.80 14.11 -5.74
N THR A 57 3.96 13.46 -5.58
CA THR A 57 4.03 12.03 -5.27
C THR A 57 3.39 11.71 -3.92
N HIS A 58 3.56 12.57 -2.92
CA HIS A 58 2.94 12.36 -1.60
C HIS A 58 1.42 12.48 -1.65
N ILE A 59 0.85 13.41 -2.43
CA ILE A 59 -0.59 13.47 -2.67
C ILE A 59 -1.08 12.18 -3.36
N THR A 60 -0.31 11.66 -4.31
CA THR A 60 -0.64 10.38 -4.99
C THR A 60 -0.64 9.21 -4.00
N ILE A 61 0.35 9.14 -3.10
CA ILE A 61 0.40 8.15 -2.03
C ILE A 61 -0.82 8.28 -1.12
N ALA A 62 -1.16 9.50 -0.68
CA ALA A 62 -2.35 9.74 0.14
C ALA A 62 -3.64 9.31 -0.57
N ALA A 63 -3.77 9.59 -1.88
CA ALA A 63 -4.91 9.18 -2.68
C ALA A 63 -5.01 7.64 -2.79
N VAL A 64 -3.89 6.94 -3.00
CA VAL A 64 -3.88 5.47 -3.04
C VAL A 64 -4.25 4.89 -1.68
N THR A 65 -3.55 5.26 -0.60
CA THR A 65 -3.74 4.63 0.72
C THR A 65 -5.08 4.97 1.35
N ILE A 66 -5.59 6.20 1.18
CA ILE A 66 -6.85 6.63 1.82
C ILE A 66 -8.06 6.27 0.96
N PHE A 67 -8.03 6.61 -0.35
CA PHE A 67 -9.19 6.40 -1.21
C PHE A 67 -9.22 4.99 -1.77
N LEU A 68 -8.24 4.55 -2.57
CA LEU A 68 -8.31 3.23 -3.20
C LEU A 68 -8.29 2.11 -2.17
N HIS A 69 -7.36 2.17 -1.23
CA HIS A 69 -7.10 1.09 -0.29
C HIS A 69 -8.12 1.07 0.85
N ARG A 70 -8.08 2.05 1.76
CA ARG A 70 -8.90 2.02 2.99
C ARG A 70 -10.37 2.34 2.73
N CYS A 71 -10.68 3.27 1.80
CA CYS A 71 -12.08 3.61 1.50
C CYS A 71 -12.71 2.63 0.51
N GLN A 72 -12.12 2.42 -0.67
CA GLN A 72 -12.76 1.62 -1.71
C GLN A 72 -12.57 0.12 -1.50
N ALA A 73 -11.34 -0.39 -1.33
CA ALA A 73 -11.11 -1.82 -1.19
C ALA A 73 -11.65 -2.36 0.15
N HIS A 74 -11.25 -1.79 1.27
CA HIS A 74 -11.56 -2.32 2.60
C HIS A 74 -12.78 -1.72 3.28
N ARG A 75 -13.32 -0.62 2.75
CA ARG A 75 -14.52 0.06 3.29
C ARG A 75 -14.39 0.37 4.78
N SER A 76 -13.19 0.74 5.22
CA SER A 76 -12.89 1.06 6.61
C SER A 76 -13.26 2.49 7.02
N LEU A 77 -13.53 3.34 6.02
CA LEU A 77 -13.99 4.72 6.20
C LEU A 77 -14.87 5.17 5.02
N ASP A 78 -15.66 6.22 5.27
CA ASP A 78 -16.35 7.00 4.25
C ASP A 78 -15.66 8.34 4.08
N LEU A 79 -15.55 8.84 2.85
CA LEU A 79 -15.03 10.15 2.54
C LEU A 79 -16.16 11.09 2.10
N HIS A 80 -16.06 12.37 2.46
CA HIS A 80 -16.91 13.40 1.90
C HIS A 80 -16.81 13.39 0.36
N PRO A 81 -17.91 13.59 -0.39
CA PRO A 81 -17.91 13.52 -1.86
C PRO A 81 -16.84 14.39 -2.52
N LEU A 82 -16.59 15.59 -2.01
CA LEU A 82 -15.54 16.49 -2.51
C LEU A 82 -14.15 15.86 -2.42
N ILE A 83 -13.81 15.27 -1.29
CA ILE A 83 -12.50 14.62 -1.07
C ILE A 83 -12.37 13.36 -1.92
N SER A 84 -13.45 12.56 -1.98
CA SER A 84 -13.50 11.38 -2.83
C SER A 84 -13.30 11.75 -4.30
N HIS A 85 -13.96 12.81 -4.79
CA HIS A 85 -13.82 13.28 -6.17
C HIS A 85 -12.42 13.84 -6.45
N PHE A 86 -11.84 14.62 -5.52
CA PHE A 86 -10.46 15.11 -5.63
C PHE A 86 -9.47 13.94 -5.80
N PHE A 87 -9.55 12.90 -4.97
CA PHE A 87 -8.66 11.75 -5.07
C PHE A 87 -8.85 10.96 -6.37
N ARG A 88 -10.10 10.78 -6.84
CA ARG A 88 -10.39 10.16 -8.14
C ARG A 88 -9.75 10.91 -9.30
N PHE A 89 -9.95 12.23 -9.35
CA PHE A 89 -9.34 13.10 -10.36
C PHE A 89 -7.81 13.02 -10.31
N TRP A 90 -7.23 13.13 -9.11
CA TRP A 90 -5.79 13.08 -8.91
C TRP A 90 -5.18 11.75 -9.37
N LEU A 91 -5.80 10.63 -9.02
CA LEU A 91 -5.37 9.29 -9.42
C LEU A 91 -5.48 9.09 -10.93
N TRP A 92 -6.57 9.55 -11.54
CA TRP A 92 -6.72 9.53 -12.98
C TRP A 92 -5.60 10.32 -13.67
N LEU A 93 -5.28 11.52 -13.18
CA LEU A 93 -4.24 12.37 -13.73
C LEU A 93 -2.84 11.75 -13.60
N ASN A 94 -2.51 11.19 -12.44
CA ASN A 94 -1.14 10.78 -12.13
C ASN A 94 -0.85 9.30 -12.40
N THR A 95 -1.86 8.44 -12.46
CA THR A 95 -1.64 6.98 -12.51
C THR A 95 -2.41 6.27 -13.60
N GLY A 96 -3.53 6.84 -14.05
CA GLY A 96 -4.47 6.16 -14.95
C GLY A 96 -5.16 4.95 -14.33
N MET A 97 -5.08 4.75 -13.01
CA MET A 97 -5.69 3.61 -12.33
C MET A 97 -7.21 3.73 -12.31
N VAL A 98 -7.90 2.67 -12.70
CA VAL A 98 -9.36 2.53 -12.63
C VAL A 98 -9.74 2.03 -11.24
N THR A 99 -10.60 2.77 -10.54
CA THR A 99 -10.98 2.47 -9.15
C THR A 99 -11.51 1.05 -8.96
N LYS A 100 -12.37 0.59 -9.89
CA LYS A 100 -12.95 -0.76 -9.83
C LYS A 100 -11.90 -1.85 -9.99
N GLU A 101 -11.00 -1.71 -10.96
CA GLU A 101 -9.92 -2.68 -11.20
C GLU A 101 -9.02 -2.80 -9.98
N TRP A 102 -8.55 -1.67 -9.46
CA TRP A 102 -7.65 -1.65 -8.32
C TRP A 102 -8.29 -2.31 -7.09
N ALA A 103 -9.52 -1.94 -6.77
CA ALA A 103 -10.24 -2.49 -5.62
C ALA A 103 -10.52 -3.99 -5.78
N ALA A 104 -10.87 -4.45 -6.99
CA ALA A 104 -11.12 -5.85 -7.29
C ALA A 104 -9.86 -6.70 -7.12
N ILE A 105 -8.76 -6.27 -7.72
CA ILE A 105 -7.47 -6.99 -7.67
C ILE A 105 -6.97 -7.06 -6.22
N HIS A 106 -7.04 -5.97 -5.49
CA HIS A 106 -6.60 -5.92 -4.09
C HIS A 106 -7.46 -6.82 -3.17
N ARG A 107 -8.79 -6.83 -3.35
CA ARG A 107 -9.68 -7.73 -2.60
C ARG A 107 -9.45 -9.19 -2.93
N LYS A 108 -9.17 -9.52 -4.21
CA LYS A 108 -8.79 -10.87 -4.62
C LYS A 108 -7.49 -11.30 -3.96
N HIS A 109 -6.47 -10.42 -3.93
CA HIS A 109 -5.23 -10.68 -3.23
C HIS A 109 -5.47 -11.07 -1.77
N HIS A 110 -6.26 -10.29 -1.00
CA HIS A 110 -6.60 -10.65 0.38
C HIS A 110 -7.39 -11.96 0.51
N ALA A 111 -8.30 -12.24 -0.42
CA ALA A 111 -9.13 -13.45 -0.38
C ALA A 111 -8.35 -14.71 -0.77
N LYS A 112 -7.30 -14.58 -1.58
CA LYS A 112 -6.53 -15.68 -2.19
C LYS A 112 -5.03 -15.57 -1.91
N CYS A 113 -4.67 -14.82 -0.87
CA CYS A 113 -3.28 -14.50 -0.54
C CYS A 113 -2.38 -15.74 -0.56
N GLU A 114 -1.28 -15.66 -1.32
CA GLU A 114 -0.26 -16.70 -1.48
C GLU A 114 -0.73 -18.02 -2.10
N THR A 115 -1.92 -18.05 -2.72
CA THR A 115 -2.36 -19.16 -3.55
C THR A 115 -2.04 -18.90 -5.03
N GLU A 116 -2.24 -19.92 -5.90
CA GLU A 116 -2.08 -19.77 -7.35
C GLU A 116 -3.04 -18.74 -7.98
N GLU A 117 -4.17 -18.47 -7.30
CA GLU A 117 -5.14 -17.46 -7.71
C GLU A 117 -4.75 -16.03 -7.29
N ASP A 118 -3.71 -15.87 -6.47
CA ASP A 118 -3.25 -14.55 -6.04
C ASP A 118 -2.65 -13.78 -7.22
N PRO A 119 -3.14 -12.58 -7.54
CA PRO A 119 -2.66 -11.80 -8.68
C PRO A 119 -1.16 -11.49 -8.65
N HIS A 120 -0.58 -11.29 -7.48
CA HIS A 120 0.79 -10.78 -7.33
C HIS A 120 1.56 -11.35 -6.14
N SER A 121 1.32 -12.61 -5.77
CA SER A 121 2.08 -13.24 -4.68
C SER A 121 3.54 -13.49 -5.06
N PRO A 122 4.51 -13.04 -4.26
CA PRO A 122 5.91 -13.39 -4.46
C PRO A 122 6.20 -14.87 -4.15
N VAL A 123 5.30 -15.55 -3.44
CA VAL A 123 5.44 -16.99 -3.11
C VAL A 123 5.21 -17.85 -4.34
N THR A 124 4.21 -17.51 -5.17
CA THR A 124 3.84 -18.29 -6.37
C THR A 124 4.52 -17.77 -7.63
N ARG A 125 4.74 -16.45 -7.74
CA ARG A 125 5.27 -15.80 -8.96
C ARG A 125 6.75 -15.41 -8.87
N GLY A 126 7.34 -15.49 -7.67
CA GLY A 126 8.71 -15.05 -7.39
C GLY A 126 8.82 -13.56 -7.08
N LEU A 127 9.70 -13.22 -6.12
CA LEU A 127 9.88 -11.86 -5.63
C LEU A 127 10.31 -10.89 -6.74
N GLU A 128 11.24 -11.28 -7.60
CA GLU A 128 11.74 -10.46 -8.70
C GLU A 128 10.63 -10.09 -9.69
N THR A 129 9.77 -11.07 -10.03
CA THR A 129 8.62 -10.84 -10.91
C THR A 129 7.66 -9.82 -10.32
N VAL A 130 7.29 -9.95 -9.04
CA VAL A 130 6.38 -9.01 -8.39
C VAL A 130 7.01 -7.62 -8.27
N LEU A 131 8.31 -7.56 -7.92
CA LEU A 131 9.02 -6.29 -7.73
C LEU A 131 9.14 -5.47 -9.02
N PHE A 132 9.47 -6.11 -10.15
CA PHE A 132 9.77 -5.39 -11.40
C PHE A 132 8.66 -5.48 -12.45
N ARG A 133 7.73 -6.41 -12.34
CA ARG A 133 6.63 -6.63 -13.28
C ARG A 133 5.24 -6.51 -12.61
N GLY A 134 5.17 -5.89 -11.42
CA GLY A 134 3.92 -5.74 -10.68
C GLY A 134 2.81 -5.04 -11.49
N VAL A 135 3.16 -4.04 -12.30
CA VAL A 135 2.21 -3.35 -13.19
C VAL A 135 1.68 -4.28 -14.29
N GLU A 136 2.54 -5.15 -14.83
CA GLU A 136 2.12 -6.12 -15.84
C GLU A 136 1.15 -7.15 -15.23
N LEU A 137 1.46 -7.67 -14.05
CA LEU A 137 0.57 -8.56 -13.31
C LEU A 137 -0.79 -7.91 -13.04
N TYR A 138 -0.78 -6.64 -12.62
CA TYR A 138 -2.01 -5.85 -12.44
C TYR A 138 -2.82 -5.77 -13.73
N ARG A 139 -2.19 -5.41 -14.86
CA ARG A 139 -2.87 -5.27 -16.16
C ARG A 139 -3.47 -6.58 -16.65
N ILE A 140 -2.76 -7.69 -16.45
CA ILE A 140 -3.27 -9.03 -16.81
C ILE A 140 -4.52 -9.34 -15.97
N GLU A 141 -4.46 -9.10 -14.68
CA GLU A 141 -5.58 -9.38 -13.78
C GLU A 141 -6.78 -8.44 -13.99
N ALA A 142 -6.54 -7.19 -14.41
CA ALA A 142 -7.60 -6.25 -14.76
C ALA A 142 -8.47 -6.72 -15.96
N LEU A 143 -7.93 -7.58 -16.82
CA LEU A 143 -8.69 -8.18 -17.92
C LEU A 143 -9.53 -9.41 -17.49
N ASN A 144 -9.36 -9.88 -16.26
CA ASN A 144 -10.09 -11.04 -15.75
C ASN A 144 -11.50 -10.62 -15.31
N GLN A 145 -12.50 -10.98 -16.12
CA GLN A 145 -13.89 -10.62 -15.88
C GLN A 145 -14.44 -11.20 -14.58
N GLU A 146 -14.11 -12.45 -14.24
CA GLU A 146 -14.53 -13.07 -12.97
C GLU A 146 -14.04 -12.25 -11.77
N THR A 147 -12.80 -11.78 -11.82
CA THR A 147 -12.23 -10.92 -10.78
C THR A 147 -12.99 -9.59 -10.69
N MET A 148 -13.28 -8.96 -11.82
CA MET A 148 -14.00 -7.69 -11.87
C MET A 148 -15.46 -7.81 -11.39
N GLU A 149 -16.13 -8.91 -11.68
CA GLU A 149 -17.50 -9.17 -11.24
C GLU A 149 -17.56 -9.53 -9.75
N ARG A 150 -16.71 -10.45 -9.33
CA ARG A 150 -16.73 -10.99 -7.97
C ARG A 150 -16.22 -10.02 -6.92
N TYR A 151 -15.17 -9.29 -7.21
CA TYR A 151 -14.47 -8.42 -6.25
C TYR A 151 -14.63 -6.93 -6.50
N GLY A 152 -15.07 -6.49 -7.70
CA GLY A 152 -15.18 -5.08 -8.08
C GLY A 152 -16.43 -4.34 -7.61
N HIS A 153 -17.27 -4.96 -6.77
CA HIS A 153 -18.57 -4.42 -6.36
C HIS A 153 -18.44 -3.19 -5.44
N GLY A 154 -19.39 -2.24 -5.58
CA GLY A 154 -19.57 -1.08 -4.69
C GLY A 154 -18.47 -0.04 -4.77
N THR A 155 -17.76 0.04 -5.87
CA THR A 155 -16.90 1.16 -6.27
C THR A 155 -17.76 2.23 -6.98
N PRO A 156 -17.27 3.49 -7.12
CA PRO A 156 -17.99 4.51 -7.86
C PRO A 156 -18.37 4.06 -9.28
N ASP A 157 -19.59 4.39 -9.69
CA ASP A 157 -20.13 4.08 -11.03
C ASP A 157 -20.99 5.25 -11.53
N ASP A 158 -20.56 6.48 -11.26
CA ASP A 158 -21.21 7.68 -11.78
C ASP A 158 -20.80 8.00 -13.24
N TRP A 159 -21.44 9.00 -13.82
CA TRP A 159 -21.16 9.38 -15.20
C TRP A 159 -19.68 9.74 -15.45
N ILE A 160 -19.05 10.48 -14.52
CA ILE A 160 -17.64 10.88 -14.66
C ILE A 160 -16.72 9.65 -14.61
N GLU A 161 -17.03 8.70 -13.71
CA GLU A 161 -16.29 7.44 -13.65
C GLU A 161 -16.34 6.69 -14.96
N ARG A 162 -17.55 6.46 -15.49
CA ARG A 162 -17.73 5.70 -16.74
C ARG A 162 -17.11 6.36 -17.95
N VAL A 163 -17.32 7.67 -18.12
CA VAL A 163 -16.89 8.39 -19.32
C VAL A 163 -15.43 8.81 -19.26
N LEU A 164 -14.99 9.36 -18.15
CA LEU A 164 -13.65 9.95 -18.04
C LEU A 164 -12.65 9.00 -17.40
N TYR A 165 -12.87 8.61 -16.14
CA TYR A 165 -11.84 7.90 -15.37
C TYR A 165 -11.62 6.45 -15.85
N THR A 166 -12.69 5.74 -16.18
CA THR A 166 -12.62 4.40 -16.75
C THR A 166 -12.49 4.42 -18.27
N GLY A 167 -13.38 5.17 -18.96
CA GLY A 167 -13.43 5.17 -20.42
C GLY A 167 -12.20 5.80 -21.09
N HIS A 168 -11.53 6.73 -20.41
CA HIS A 168 -10.34 7.43 -20.90
C HIS A 168 -9.24 7.46 -19.83
N SER A 169 -8.94 6.32 -19.22
CA SER A 169 -8.02 6.22 -18.08
C SER A 169 -6.61 6.78 -18.35
N TYR A 170 -6.08 6.58 -19.57
CA TYR A 170 -4.76 7.09 -19.95
C TYR A 170 -4.73 8.57 -20.34
N LEU A 171 -5.89 9.18 -20.63
CA LEU A 171 -5.94 10.58 -21.03
C LEU A 171 -5.38 11.50 -19.94
N GLY A 172 -5.63 11.19 -18.66
CA GLY A 172 -5.08 11.93 -17.53
C GLY A 172 -3.55 11.91 -17.51
N VAL A 173 -2.96 10.74 -17.72
CA VAL A 173 -1.50 10.56 -17.74
C VAL A 173 -0.86 11.33 -18.91
N TYR A 174 -1.48 11.32 -20.09
CA TYR A 174 -1.01 12.14 -21.19
C TYR A 174 -1.14 13.64 -20.91
N LEU A 175 -2.24 14.06 -20.25
CA LEU A 175 -2.42 15.44 -19.83
C LEU A 175 -1.35 15.87 -18.82
N LEU A 176 -1.02 15.00 -17.85
CA LEU A 176 0.08 15.26 -16.91
C LEU A 176 1.40 15.48 -17.63
N LEU A 177 1.74 14.62 -18.61
CA LEU A 177 2.95 14.79 -19.41
C LEU A 177 2.99 16.16 -20.10
N VAL A 178 1.87 16.57 -20.69
CA VAL A 178 1.77 17.90 -21.36
C VAL A 178 1.93 19.03 -20.35
N ILE A 179 1.30 18.91 -19.17
CA ILE A 179 1.41 19.89 -18.08
C ILE A 179 2.87 20.00 -17.61
N ASP A 180 3.53 18.88 -17.34
CA ASP A 180 4.91 18.86 -16.86
C ASP A 180 5.89 19.44 -17.90
N LEU A 181 5.73 19.09 -19.18
CA LEU A 181 6.55 19.66 -20.26
C LEU A 181 6.30 21.16 -20.43
N PHE A 182 5.05 21.61 -20.34
CA PHE A 182 4.71 23.02 -20.44
C PHE A 182 5.30 23.83 -19.27
N LEU A 183 5.15 23.31 -18.04
CA LEU A 183 5.60 24.01 -16.84
C LEU A 183 7.12 23.98 -16.65
N PHE A 184 7.76 22.83 -16.93
CA PHE A 184 9.16 22.58 -16.54
C PHE A 184 10.08 22.29 -17.71
N GLY A 185 9.63 22.41 -18.96
CA GLY A 185 10.42 22.16 -20.15
C GLY A 185 10.98 20.74 -20.18
N ALA A 186 12.27 20.61 -20.54
CA ALA A 186 12.92 19.29 -20.60
C ALA A 186 12.92 18.55 -19.26
N MET A 187 12.99 19.27 -18.14
CA MET A 187 12.90 18.69 -16.80
C MET A 187 11.51 18.11 -16.49
N GLY A 188 10.48 18.52 -17.23
CA GLY A 188 9.13 17.94 -17.15
C GLY A 188 9.10 16.45 -17.43
N LEU A 189 9.99 15.91 -18.27
CA LEU A 189 10.11 14.46 -18.47
C LEU A 189 10.56 13.74 -17.20
N ALA A 190 11.51 14.30 -16.47
CA ALA A 190 11.97 13.73 -15.20
C ALA A 190 10.86 13.81 -14.13
N MET A 191 10.15 14.95 -14.07
CA MET A 191 8.99 15.12 -13.19
C MET A 191 7.92 14.08 -13.47
N PHE A 192 7.51 13.95 -14.71
CA PHE A 192 6.54 12.95 -15.15
C PHE A 192 6.96 11.51 -14.81
N ALA A 193 8.24 11.17 -15.06
CA ALA A 193 8.75 9.82 -14.74
C ALA A 193 8.72 9.53 -13.23
N ILE A 194 9.06 10.50 -12.38
CA ILE A 194 8.99 10.35 -10.92
C ILE A 194 7.53 10.21 -10.47
N GLN A 195 6.65 11.09 -10.91
CA GLN A 195 5.24 11.09 -10.51
C GLN A 195 4.51 9.82 -10.92
N THR A 196 4.71 9.35 -12.16
CA THR A 196 4.05 8.14 -12.68
C THR A 196 4.72 6.85 -12.26
N GLY A 197 6.03 6.85 -11.99
CA GLY A 197 6.82 5.67 -11.62
C GLY A 197 6.76 5.32 -10.14
N TRP A 198 6.43 6.26 -9.25
CA TRP A 198 6.48 6.05 -7.80
C TRP A 198 5.57 4.92 -7.32
N ILE A 199 4.27 4.99 -7.64
CA ILE A 199 3.28 3.99 -7.21
C ILE A 199 3.55 2.61 -7.84
N PRO A 200 3.81 2.46 -9.14
CA PRO A 200 4.21 1.19 -9.71
C PRO A 200 5.37 0.51 -9.01
N PHE A 201 6.41 1.26 -8.68
CA PHE A 201 7.58 0.68 -8.02
C PHE A 201 7.32 0.39 -6.53
N PHE A 202 6.86 1.37 -5.76
CA PHE A 202 6.75 1.21 -4.31
C PHE A 202 5.51 0.42 -3.89
N ALA A 203 4.32 0.70 -4.44
CA ALA A 203 3.12 -0.01 -4.02
C ALA A 203 3.01 -1.38 -4.72
N ALA A 204 3.03 -1.42 -6.06
CA ALA A 204 2.88 -2.69 -6.77
C ALA A 204 4.10 -3.60 -6.65
N GLY A 205 5.32 -3.05 -6.57
CA GLY A 205 6.55 -3.81 -6.43
C GLY A 205 6.96 -4.06 -4.98
N VAL A 206 7.30 -2.99 -4.24
CA VAL A 206 7.89 -3.13 -2.90
C VAL A 206 6.87 -3.65 -1.88
N ILE A 207 5.67 -3.06 -1.79
CA ILE A 207 4.68 -3.51 -0.80
C ILE A 207 4.19 -4.91 -1.13
N ASN A 208 3.74 -5.17 -2.34
CA ASN A 208 3.21 -6.50 -2.71
C ASN A 208 4.31 -7.58 -2.77
N GLY A 209 5.53 -7.22 -3.15
CA GLY A 209 6.66 -8.15 -3.23
C GLY A 209 7.42 -8.29 -1.91
N VAL A 210 8.15 -7.25 -1.52
CA VAL A 210 9.01 -7.31 -0.32
C VAL A 210 8.17 -7.41 0.95
N GLY A 211 6.98 -6.78 0.98
CA GLY A 211 6.05 -6.86 2.10
C GLY A 211 5.53 -8.28 2.40
N HIS A 212 5.61 -9.23 1.44
CA HIS A 212 5.34 -10.66 1.66
C HIS A 212 6.60 -11.54 1.72
N ALA A 213 7.79 -10.93 1.80
CA ALA A 213 9.05 -11.68 1.82
C ALA A 213 9.95 -11.33 3.01
N LYS A 214 10.01 -10.05 3.40
CA LYS A 214 10.96 -9.56 4.41
C LYS A 214 10.34 -8.47 5.28
N GLY A 215 10.72 -8.46 6.57
CA GLY A 215 10.30 -7.46 7.52
C GLY A 215 10.05 -8.05 8.91
N TYR A 216 9.54 -7.21 9.83
CA TYR A 216 9.10 -7.69 11.14
C TYR A 216 7.61 -8.01 11.14
N ARG A 217 7.18 -8.85 12.07
CA ARG A 217 5.78 -9.26 12.20
C ARG A 217 5.29 -9.01 13.62
N ASN A 218 4.18 -8.31 13.71
CA ASN A 218 3.46 -8.17 14.98
C ASN A 218 2.50 -9.32 15.24
N PHE A 219 2.02 -9.94 14.15
CA PHE A 219 1.01 -10.98 14.21
C PHE A 219 1.46 -12.22 13.43
N ASP A 220 1.04 -13.37 13.92
CA ASP A 220 1.23 -14.66 13.26
C ASP A 220 0.02 -14.93 12.35
N SER A 221 -0.07 -14.16 11.25
CA SER A 221 -1.06 -14.38 10.20
C SER A 221 -0.72 -15.62 9.39
N THR A 222 -1.70 -16.17 8.67
CA THR A 222 -1.54 -17.36 7.83
C THR A 222 -0.66 -17.12 6.61
N ASP A 223 -0.63 -15.87 6.15
CA ASP A 223 0.23 -15.40 5.07
C ASP A 223 1.64 -14.98 5.56
N LYS A 224 2.54 -14.65 4.65
CA LYS A 224 3.91 -14.21 4.93
C LYS A 224 4.06 -12.70 5.03
N SER A 225 2.95 -11.94 5.06
CA SER A 225 3.00 -10.49 5.19
C SER A 225 3.89 -10.04 6.35
N ALA A 226 4.67 -9.01 6.14
CA ALA A 226 5.60 -8.44 7.10
C ALA A 226 5.55 -6.91 7.06
N ASN A 227 5.78 -6.27 8.20
CA ASN A 227 5.96 -4.82 8.27
C ASN A 227 7.37 -4.48 7.81
N LEU A 228 7.49 -3.60 6.82
CA LEU A 228 8.78 -3.19 6.25
C LEU A 228 9.50 -2.19 7.14
N SER A 229 8.76 -1.23 7.68
CA SER A 229 9.24 -0.16 8.55
C SER A 229 8.16 0.20 9.58
N PRO A 230 8.54 0.60 10.80
CA PRO A 230 7.59 1.17 11.75
C PRO A 230 7.12 2.59 11.34
N TRP A 231 7.83 3.22 10.43
CA TRP A 231 7.55 4.57 9.95
C TRP A 231 6.78 4.50 8.63
N GLY A 232 5.46 4.45 8.72
CA GLY A 232 4.57 4.42 7.56
C GLY A 232 4.39 5.81 6.95
N ILE A 233 5.45 6.35 6.34
CA ILE A 233 5.50 7.70 5.76
C ILE A 233 5.65 7.64 4.24
N LEU A 234 6.58 6.80 3.73
CA LEU A 234 6.96 6.79 2.32
C LEU A 234 5.87 6.24 1.41
N ILE A 235 5.05 5.31 1.92
CA ILE A 235 3.97 4.68 1.16
C ILE A 235 2.63 4.78 1.94
N GLY A 236 2.48 5.84 2.74
CA GLY A 236 1.21 6.18 3.35
C GLY A 236 0.73 5.28 4.48
N GLY A 237 1.61 4.50 5.10
CA GLY A 237 1.29 3.51 6.14
C GLY A 237 1.28 2.08 5.63
N GLU A 238 1.34 1.85 4.31
CA GLU A 238 1.34 0.50 3.71
C GLU A 238 2.59 -0.30 4.09
N GLU A 239 3.65 0.35 4.58
CA GLU A 239 4.82 -0.27 5.20
C GLU A 239 4.46 -1.18 6.38
N LEU A 240 3.30 -0.96 7.01
CA LEU A 240 2.78 -1.75 8.13
C LEU A 240 1.92 -2.93 7.62
N HIS A 241 2.44 -3.68 6.69
CA HIS A 241 1.72 -4.63 5.87
C HIS A 241 1.22 -5.88 6.62
N ASN A 242 1.98 -6.40 7.60
CA ASN A 242 1.50 -7.49 8.45
C ASN A 242 0.33 -7.06 9.35
N ASN A 243 0.37 -5.83 9.87
CA ASN A 243 -0.75 -5.29 10.64
C ASN A 243 -2.00 -5.18 9.76
N HIS A 244 -1.81 -4.70 8.50
CA HIS A 244 -2.87 -4.56 7.53
C HIS A 244 -3.49 -5.92 7.15
N HIS A 245 -2.69 -6.92 6.79
CA HIS A 245 -3.18 -8.27 6.47
C HIS A 245 -3.90 -8.93 7.63
N THR A 246 -3.48 -8.63 8.86
CA THR A 246 -4.17 -9.11 10.06
C THR A 246 -5.52 -8.44 10.30
N PHE A 247 -5.61 -7.12 10.04
CA PHE A 247 -6.81 -6.32 10.25
C PHE A 247 -7.18 -5.51 9.00
N PRO A 248 -7.53 -6.15 7.88
CA PRO A 248 -7.73 -5.46 6.61
C PRO A 248 -8.86 -4.43 6.66
N ALA A 249 -9.89 -4.64 7.48
CA ALA A 249 -10.98 -3.69 7.65
C ALA A 249 -10.66 -2.51 8.59
N SER A 250 -9.42 -2.37 9.09
CA SER A 250 -9.02 -1.26 9.94
C SER A 250 -8.58 -0.05 9.12
N ALA A 251 -9.12 1.14 9.43
CA ALA A 251 -8.65 2.40 8.85
C ALA A 251 -7.27 2.82 9.37
N ARG A 252 -6.82 2.27 10.49
CA ARG A 252 -5.50 2.48 11.07
C ARG A 252 -4.64 1.25 10.86
N LEU A 253 -3.48 1.39 10.22
CA LEU A 253 -2.54 0.32 9.98
C LEU A 253 -1.50 0.18 11.10
N SER A 254 -1.20 1.26 11.86
CA SER A 254 -0.35 1.16 13.04
C SER A 254 -1.08 0.43 14.18
N TYR A 255 -0.36 -0.49 14.83
CA TYR A 255 -0.90 -1.24 15.98
C TYR A 255 -0.11 -0.99 17.26
N LYS A 256 1.23 -0.99 17.17
CA LYS A 256 2.11 -0.74 18.30
C LYS A 256 2.21 0.78 18.57
N TRP A 257 2.54 1.17 19.79
CA TRP A 257 2.65 2.58 20.17
C TRP A 257 3.80 3.32 19.46
N TRP A 258 4.81 2.57 19.01
CA TRP A 258 5.99 3.09 18.32
C TRP A 258 5.87 3.06 16.80
N GLU A 259 4.75 2.58 16.27
CA GLU A 259 4.45 2.61 14.83
C GLU A 259 3.73 3.90 14.47
N PHE A 260 4.14 4.51 13.38
CA PHE A 260 3.53 5.70 12.81
C PHE A 260 2.87 5.39 11.47
N ASP A 261 1.65 5.88 11.27
CA ASP A 261 0.83 5.70 10.07
C ASP A 261 0.35 7.10 9.62
N ILE A 262 1.02 7.66 8.60
CA ILE A 262 0.71 9.00 8.09
C ILE A 262 -0.69 9.04 7.45
N GLY A 263 -1.12 7.94 6.79
CA GLY A 263 -2.46 7.84 6.22
C GLY A 263 -3.53 7.93 7.32
N TRP A 264 -3.31 7.28 8.45
CA TRP A 264 -4.19 7.40 9.62
C TRP A 264 -4.21 8.83 10.18
N MET A 265 -3.07 9.48 10.27
CA MET A 265 -2.99 10.88 10.68
C MET A 265 -3.86 11.77 9.79
N TYR A 266 -3.77 11.64 8.48
CA TYR A 266 -4.61 12.39 7.54
C TYR A 266 -6.10 12.06 7.67
N ILE A 267 -6.45 10.79 7.87
CA ILE A 267 -7.84 10.38 8.09
C ILE A 267 -8.39 11.05 9.35
N GLN A 268 -7.61 11.13 10.44
CA GLN A 268 -8.04 11.80 11.67
C GLN A 268 -8.23 13.31 11.46
N ILE A 269 -7.33 13.97 10.75
CA ILE A 269 -7.47 15.38 10.38
C ILE A 269 -8.75 15.59 9.54
N MET A 270 -8.96 14.78 8.52
CA MET A 270 -10.19 14.86 7.71
C MET A 270 -11.44 14.58 8.54
N ALA A 271 -11.40 13.62 9.46
CA ALA A 271 -12.53 13.31 10.35
C ALA A 271 -12.86 14.46 11.30
N PHE A 272 -11.85 15.14 11.81
CA PHE A 272 -12.03 16.33 12.65
C PHE A 272 -12.79 17.45 11.90
N PHE A 273 -12.52 17.62 10.61
CA PHE A 273 -13.23 18.59 9.76
C PHE A 273 -14.53 18.06 9.13
N GLY A 274 -14.98 16.86 9.49
CA GLY A 274 -16.18 16.25 8.92
C GLY A 274 -16.02 15.76 7.46
N LEU A 275 -14.78 15.69 6.95
CA LEU A 275 -14.44 15.27 5.60
C LEU A 275 -14.24 13.75 5.45
N ALA A 276 -14.16 13.03 6.57
CA ALA A 276 -14.11 11.58 6.63
C ALA A 276 -14.89 11.05 7.83
N LYS A 277 -15.47 9.85 7.68
CA LYS A 277 -16.12 9.12 8.78
C LYS A 277 -15.48 7.74 8.90
N VAL A 278 -14.77 7.50 9.99
CA VAL A 278 -14.15 6.21 10.26
C VAL A 278 -15.22 5.18 10.63
N ARG A 279 -15.22 4.04 9.94
CA ARG A 279 -16.14 2.93 10.19
C ARG A 279 -15.57 1.90 11.15
N ARG A 280 -14.28 1.55 10.96
CA ARG A 280 -13.63 0.48 11.72
C ARG A 280 -12.17 0.83 12.00
N VAL A 281 -11.73 0.47 13.20
CA VAL A 281 -10.33 0.51 13.65
C VAL A 281 -10.04 -0.76 14.42
N SER A 282 -8.88 -1.37 14.20
CA SER A 282 -8.42 -2.51 15.00
C SER A 282 -8.33 -2.10 16.47
N GLN A 283 -9.00 -2.86 17.31
CA GLN A 283 -8.97 -2.62 18.76
C GLN A 283 -7.79 -3.37 19.37
N ARG A 284 -7.21 -2.78 20.41
CA ARG A 284 -6.24 -3.48 21.27
C ARG A 284 -7.00 -4.39 22.21
N PRO A 285 -6.45 -5.57 22.55
CA PRO A 285 -7.04 -6.43 23.56
C PRO A 285 -7.27 -5.68 24.87
N LYS A 286 -8.43 -5.88 25.42
CA LYS A 286 -8.73 -5.46 26.81
C LYS A 286 -8.62 -6.69 27.68
N PHE A 287 -8.07 -6.52 28.87
CA PHE A 287 -7.91 -7.59 29.84
C PHE A 287 -8.69 -7.27 31.10
N GLN A 288 -9.25 -8.30 31.70
CA GLN A 288 -9.93 -8.29 32.99
C GLN A 288 -9.34 -9.37 33.91
N LEU A 289 -9.86 -9.49 35.11
CA LEU A 289 -9.48 -10.61 35.96
C LEU A 289 -9.88 -11.93 35.29
N PRO A 290 -9.01 -12.96 35.35
CA PRO A 290 -9.27 -14.24 34.72
C PRO A 290 -10.60 -14.85 35.20
N CYS A 291 -11.41 -15.33 34.27
CA CYS A 291 -12.62 -16.07 34.62
C CYS A 291 -12.27 -17.49 35.09
N GLU A 292 -12.98 -17.99 36.09
CA GLU A 292 -12.79 -19.38 36.59
C GLU A 292 -13.22 -20.40 35.53
N GLN A 293 -14.31 -20.11 34.82
CA GLN A 293 -14.82 -20.95 33.73
C GLN A 293 -15.03 -20.14 32.46
N ILE A 294 -14.72 -20.75 31.31
CA ILE A 294 -15.00 -20.16 30.03
C ILE A 294 -16.51 -20.20 29.74
N ASP A 295 -17.09 -19.05 29.58
CA ASP A 295 -18.46 -18.86 29.12
C ASP A 295 -18.53 -18.38 27.68
N LYS A 296 -19.74 -18.15 27.16
CA LYS A 296 -19.94 -17.60 25.80
C LYS A 296 -19.28 -16.25 25.59
N ARG A 297 -19.22 -15.39 26.61
CA ARG A 297 -18.58 -14.06 26.51
C ARG A 297 -17.07 -14.20 26.43
N ALA A 298 -16.46 -15.04 27.26
CA ALA A 298 -15.04 -15.34 27.22
C ALA A 298 -14.63 -15.95 25.86
N LEU A 299 -15.40 -16.90 25.34
CA LEU A 299 -15.18 -17.46 24.00
C LEU A 299 -15.21 -16.36 22.93
N GLN A 300 -16.22 -15.49 22.94
CA GLN A 300 -16.33 -14.38 21.98
C GLN A 300 -15.14 -13.43 22.10
N ALA A 301 -14.68 -13.12 23.31
CA ALA A 301 -13.52 -12.29 23.56
C ALA A 301 -12.22 -12.94 23.04
N VAL A 302 -12.03 -14.25 23.23
CA VAL A 302 -10.87 -14.98 22.67
C VAL A 302 -10.90 -14.97 21.15
N ILE A 303 -12.05 -15.25 20.52
CA ILE A 303 -12.21 -15.21 19.06
C ILE A 303 -11.95 -13.81 18.51
N ALA A 304 -12.45 -12.76 19.15
CA ALA A 304 -12.23 -11.38 18.76
C ALA A 304 -10.74 -11.00 18.85
N ASN A 305 -10.01 -11.56 19.80
CA ASN A 305 -8.59 -11.32 20.03
C ASN A 305 -7.67 -12.45 19.52
N ARG A 306 -8.17 -13.33 18.63
CA ARG A 306 -7.43 -14.52 18.14
C ARG A 306 -6.03 -14.20 17.60
N TYR A 307 -5.86 -13.10 16.90
CA TYR A 307 -4.55 -12.71 16.34
C TYR A 307 -3.55 -12.32 17.45
N ASP A 308 -4.01 -11.64 18.50
CA ASP A 308 -3.18 -11.35 19.67
C ASP A 308 -2.81 -12.64 20.43
N MET A 309 -3.78 -13.54 20.61
CA MET A 309 -3.57 -14.85 21.21
C MET A 309 -2.55 -15.68 20.43
N MET A 310 -2.69 -15.79 19.11
CA MET A 310 -1.76 -16.54 18.26
C MET A 310 -0.38 -15.91 18.21
N SER A 311 -0.29 -14.59 18.29
CA SER A 311 1.01 -13.88 18.35
C SER A 311 1.74 -14.13 19.68
N ALA A 312 1.01 -14.17 20.79
CA ALA A 312 1.56 -14.59 22.08
C ALA A 312 2.06 -16.03 21.98
N TYR A 313 1.26 -16.92 21.41
CA TYR A 313 1.62 -18.33 21.21
C TYR A 313 2.88 -18.51 20.37
N ALA A 314 2.96 -17.82 19.21
CA ALA A 314 4.15 -17.86 18.36
C ALA A 314 5.41 -17.32 19.05
N ARG A 315 5.26 -16.39 20.00
CA ARG A 315 6.37 -15.91 20.85
C ARG A 315 6.86 -17.01 21.75
N SER A 316 5.96 -17.68 22.47
CA SER A 316 6.30 -18.81 23.36
C SER A 316 7.01 -19.94 22.61
N ILE A 317 6.58 -20.27 21.39
CA ILE A 317 7.25 -21.25 20.54
C ILE A 317 8.66 -20.80 20.16
N ARG A 318 8.86 -19.52 19.81
CA ARG A 318 10.20 -18.99 19.48
C ARG A 318 11.13 -19.02 20.70
N GLU A 319 10.63 -18.73 21.88
CA GLU A 319 11.38 -18.77 23.13
C GLU A 319 11.77 -20.21 23.48
N ALA A 320 10.86 -21.18 23.39
CA ALA A 320 11.14 -22.60 23.59
C ALA A 320 12.20 -23.12 22.59
N LYS A 321 12.13 -22.73 21.31
CA LYS A 321 13.16 -23.05 20.32
C LYS A 321 14.53 -22.48 20.68
N ARG A 322 14.58 -21.23 21.13
CA ARG A 322 15.84 -20.59 21.56
C ARG A 322 16.44 -21.25 22.79
N ALA A 323 15.57 -21.67 23.73
CA ALA A 323 15.95 -22.38 24.93
C ALA A 323 16.28 -23.87 24.68
N LYS A 324 16.10 -24.40 23.45
CA LYS A 324 16.21 -25.81 23.07
C LYS A 324 15.37 -26.75 23.97
N ALA A 325 14.21 -26.29 24.41
CA ALA A 325 13.28 -27.03 25.26
C ALA A 325 12.36 -27.91 24.37
N GLU A 326 12.84 -29.05 23.93
CA GLU A 326 12.17 -29.90 22.92
C GLU A 326 10.80 -30.41 23.39
N ASP A 327 10.69 -30.88 24.64
CA ASP A 327 9.41 -31.37 25.18
C ASP A 327 8.36 -30.26 25.26
N ALA A 328 8.76 -29.07 25.73
CA ALA A 328 7.87 -27.91 25.76
C ALA A 328 7.49 -27.45 24.35
N LEU A 329 8.43 -27.51 23.41
CA LEU A 329 8.19 -27.16 22.01
C LEU A 329 7.19 -28.12 21.36
N HIS A 330 7.33 -29.43 21.58
CA HIS A 330 6.40 -30.41 21.05
C HIS A 330 4.98 -30.16 21.57
N THR A 331 4.84 -30.01 22.90
CA THR A 331 3.55 -29.76 23.55
C THR A 331 2.92 -28.44 23.07
N LEU A 332 3.72 -27.35 23.00
CA LEU A 332 3.27 -26.07 22.46
C LEU A 332 2.75 -26.21 21.02
N THR A 333 3.49 -26.91 20.17
CA THR A 333 3.13 -27.04 18.74
C THR A 333 1.84 -27.83 18.56
N SER A 334 1.66 -28.93 19.30
CA SER A 334 0.44 -29.73 19.28
C SER A 334 -0.79 -28.93 19.73
N MET A 335 -0.72 -28.29 20.89
CA MET A 335 -1.83 -27.53 21.46
C MET A 335 -2.13 -26.24 20.67
N ARG A 336 -1.18 -25.71 19.90
CA ARG A 336 -1.40 -24.56 19.01
C ARG A 336 -2.41 -24.88 17.90
N SER A 337 -2.24 -26.02 17.25
CA SER A 337 -3.13 -26.43 16.15
C SER A 337 -4.56 -26.65 16.63
N GLU A 338 -4.74 -27.20 17.83
CA GLU A 338 -6.05 -27.36 18.45
C GLU A 338 -6.71 -26.01 18.72
N LEU A 339 -5.98 -25.07 19.32
CA LEU A 339 -6.49 -23.72 19.58
C LEU A 339 -6.86 -23.01 18.28
N ALA A 340 -6.03 -23.08 17.26
CA ALA A 340 -6.28 -22.48 15.95
C ALA A 340 -7.55 -23.06 15.30
N SER A 341 -7.79 -24.35 15.45
CA SER A 341 -8.97 -24.99 14.87
C SER A 341 -10.30 -24.54 15.49
N LEU A 342 -10.32 -23.93 16.67
CA LEU A 342 -11.55 -23.48 17.32
C LEU A 342 -12.28 -22.39 16.53
N TRP A 343 -11.54 -21.46 15.90
CA TRP A 343 -12.16 -20.39 15.10
C TRP A 343 -12.29 -20.72 13.60
N GLU A 344 -11.80 -21.86 13.15
CA GLU A 344 -11.97 -22.36 11.78
C GLU A 344 -13.19 -23.28 11.65
N ARG A 345 -13.70 -23.84 12.75
CA ARG A 345 -14.79 -24.80 12.77
C ARG A 345 -16.17 -24.12 12.76
N SER A 346 -16.68 -23.86 11.58
CA SER A 346 -18.03 -23.27 11.40
C SER A 346 -19.20 -24.23 11.69
N SER A 347 -18.94 -25.52 11.88
CA SER A 347 -19.95 -26.57 12.06
C SER A 347 -20.29 -26.88 13.52
N LEU A 348 -19.56 -26.33 14.49
CA LEU A 348 -19.79 -26.61 15.92
C LEU A 348 -20.75 -25.59 16.53
N SER A 349 -21.54 -26.03 17.52
CA SER A 349 -22.35 -25.13 18.32
C SER A 349 -21.49 -24.26 19.24
N VAL A 350 -22.04 -23.13 19.70
CA VAL A 350 -21.35 -22.25 20.64
C VAL A 350 -21.00 -22.99 21.93
N GLU A 351 -21.88 -23.85 22.41
CA GLU A 351 -21.67 -24.65 23.62
C GLU A 351 -20.51 -25.63 23.44
N GLN A 352 -20.41 -26.27 22.27
CA GLN A 352 -19.29 -27.16 21.94
C GLN A 352 -17.95 -26.40 21.87
N LEU A 353 -17.94 -25.19 21.30
CA LEU A 353 -16.74 -24.35 21.25
C LEU A 353 -16.32 -23.87 22.65
N VAL A 354 -17.28 -23.51 23.52
CA VAL A 354 -17.02 -23.15 24.93
C VAL A 354 -16.36 -24.32 25.64
N GLN A 355 -16.92 -25.53 25.50
CA GLN A 355 -16.39 -26.72 26.13
C GLN A 355 -14.99 -27.08 25.62
N GLN A 356 -14.74 -26.96 24.31
CA GLN A 356 -13.42 -27.23 23.75
C GLN A 356 -12.36 -26.20 24.21
N LEU A 357 -12.73 -24.93 24.34
CA LEU A 357 -11.80 -23.91 24.84
C LEU A 357 -11.53 -24.13 26.35
N GLU A 358 -12.51 -24.47 27.14
CA GLU A 358 -12.32 -24.79 28.56
C GLU A 358 -11.42 -26.03 28.73
N ASP A 359 -11.66 -27.09 27.95
CA ASP A 359 -10.80 -28.30 27.96
C ASP A 359 -9.36 -27.98 27.55
N TRP A 360 -9.18 -27.10 26.54
CA TRP A 360 -7.86 -26.60 26.12
C TRP A 360 -7.16 -25.87 27.27
N CYS A 361 -7.84 -24.92 27.94
CA CYS A 361 -7.30 -24.17 29.06
C CYS A 361 -6.89 -25.12 30.21
N ARG A 362 -7.72 -26.03 30.58
CA ARG A 362 -7.44 -27.01 31.65
C ARG A 362 -6.22 -27.89 31.35
N ARG A 363 -6.08 -28.38 30.10
CA ARG A 363 -4.89 -29.14 29.66
C ARG A 363 -3.63 -28.29 29.63
N ALA A 364 -3.76 -27.04 29.20
CA ALA A 364 -2.66 -26.05 29.20
C ALA A 364 -2.15 -25.80 30.63
N GLU A 365 -3.05 -25.66 31.60
CA GLU A 365 -2.74 -25.47 33.03
C GLU A 365 -2.08 -26.70 33.64
N ALA A 366 -2.55 -27.92 33.27
CA ALA A 366 -2.02 -29.16 33.75
C ALA A 366 -0.71 -29.63 33.05
N SER A 367 -0.30 -28.99 31.98
CA SER A 367 0.82 -29.43 31.13
C SER A 367 2.21 -29.33 31.77
N GLY A 368 2.37 -28.58 32.85
CA GLY A 368 3.67 -28.28 33.44
C GLY A 368 4.53 -27.30 32.61
N VAL A 369 4.04 -26.84 31.45
CA VAL A 369 4.73 -25.88 30.58
C VAL A 369 4.26 -24.46 30.94
N SER A 370 5.12 -23.66 31.57
CA SER A 370 4.80 -22.30 32.05
C SER A 370 4.18 -21.42 30.95
N ALA A 371 4.70 -21.52 29.73
CA ALA A 371 4.19 -20.78 28.59
C ALA A 371 2.72 -21.14 28.25
N LEU A 372 2.31 -22.41 28.39
CA LEU A 372 0.92 -22.83 28.21
C LEU A 372 0.01 -22.32 29.33
N GLN A 373 0.51 -22.33 30.56
CA GLN A 373 -0.20 -21.76 31.71
C GLN A 373 -0.46 -20.26 31.52
N GLU A 374 0.54 -19.50 31.06
CA GLU A 374 0.37 -18.08 30.72
C GLU A 374 -0.63 -17.85 29.58
N LEU A 375 -0.62 -18.72 28.56
CA LEU A 375 -1.58 -18.64 27.45
C LEU A 375 -3.00 -18.98 27.89
N SER A 376 -3.21 -19.96 28.80
CA SER A 376 -4.51 -20.22 29.40
C SER A 376 -4.99 -19.01 30.21
N LEU A 377 -4.14 -18.47 31.07
CA LEU A 377 -4.44 -17.27 31.84
C LEU A 377 -4.84 -16.10 30.93
N ARG A 378 -4.11 -15.91 29.81
CA ARG A 378 -4.42 -14.90 28.80
C ARG A 378 -5.79 -15.13 28.18
N ALA A 379 -6.13 -16.36 27.77
CA ALA A 379 -7.43 -16.71 27.21
C ALA A 379 -8.58 -16.38 28.17
N ARG A 380 -8.42 -16.70 29.46
CA ARG A 380 -9.39 -16.42 30.51
C ARG A 380 -9.49 -14.92 30.86
N SER A 381 -8.51 -14.12 30.47
CA SER A 381 -8.42 -12.67 30.84
C SER A 381 -8.95 -11.73 29.75
N TYR A 382 -9.25 -12.18 28.54
CA TYR A 382 -9.82 -11.31 27.52
C TYR A 382 -11.22 -10.78 27.92
N ALA A 383 -11.47 -9.47 27.64
CA ALA A 383 -12.72 -8.78 27.96
C ALA A 383 -13.49 -8.35 26.71
#